data_e316346d8c539e02f2cf9c1e49a41c3c
#
_entry.id   e316346d8c539e02f2cf9c1e49a41c3c
#
_cell.length_a   1.000
_cell.length_b   1.000
_cell.length_c   1.000
_cell.angle_alpha   90.00
_cell.angle_beta   90.00
_cell.angle_gamma   90.00
#
_symmetry.space_group_name_H-M   'P 1'
#
loop_
_entity.id
_entity.type
_entity.pdbx_description
1 polymer ?
#
loop_
_entity_poly.entity_id
_entity_poly.type
_entity_poly.pdbx_seq_one_letter_code
_entity_poly.pdbx_strand_id
1 'polypeptide(L)'
;LSLARDVCFEASCESLAPFIEKGDPRYSFGYKYWNKGDSISSVYDFSKAEKCLVADAKDFLSDKANLFSEAEKCLPAEPVLSLVVTLELGELRKKWAEGLLWVENLFRFAKEYEISFANAKSLIDKQYSLQRIHPYYGSSSDLGYGENLLSSKNNWMMRYVRKASERMVDLSERFPDDTGLKARLLNLGSIELMMAQSSGWARMIDEDDAPEYAEMRFKQSINDFTVVFDALGSKTVSTEWLTKLENAHQIFPWMNYKIFNHKT
;
A
#
# COMPACT_ATOMS: atom_id res chain seq x y z
N LEU A 1 2.77 -8.46 12.48
CA LEU A 1 1.66 -8.72 13.39
C LEU A 1 0.50 -9.27 12.59
N SER A 2 0.17 -10.54 12.79
CA SER A 2 -1.05 -11.10 12.25
C SER A 2 -2.23 -10.40 12.90
N LEU A 3 -2.95 -9.62 12.12
CA LEU A 3 -4.22 -9.03 12.53
C LEU A 3 -5.33 -10.07 12.49
N ALA A 4 -5.10 -11.12 11.79
CA ALA A 4 -6.02 -12.20 11.64
C ALA A 4 -5.96 -13.03 12.90
N ARG A 5 -6.87 -12.83 13.77
CA ARG A 5 -7.35 -13.98 14.47
C ARG A 5 -8.23 -14.76 13.52
N ASP A 6 -7.75 -15.82 13.27
CA ASP A 6 -8.14 -17.14 12.81
C ASP A 6 -9.49 -17.32 12.12
N VAL A 7 -10.48 -16.53 12.36
CA VAL A 7 -11.83 -17.00 12.17
C VAL A 7 -12.36 -16.80 10.77
N CYS A 8 -12.11 -15.68 10.16
CA CYS A 8 -12.60 -15.43 8.80
C CYS A 8 -11.68 -15.96 7.72
N PHE A 9 -10.46 -16.21 8.09
CA PHE A 9 -9.42 -16.60 7.15
C PHE A 9 -9.21 -18.09 7.14
N GLU A 10 -9.69 -18.76 8.17
CA GLU A 10 -9.69 -20.21 8.27
C GLU A 10 -10.90 -20.90 7.60
N ALA A 11 -11.83 -20.15 7.06
CA ALA A 11 -12.61 -20.68 5.95
C ALA A 11 -11.63 -20.94 4.81
N SER A 12 -10.68 -21.80 5.10
CA SER A 12 -9.62 -22.21 4.22
C SER A 12 -10.26 -22.76 2.97
N CYS A 13 -9.53 -22.75 1.91
CA CYS A 13 -9.96 -23.40 0.68
C CYS A 13 -10.48 -24.83 0.90
N GLU A 14 -10.01 -25.49 1.95
CA GLU A 14 -10.43 -26.84 2.33
C GLU A 14 -11.84 -26.87 2.93
N SER A 15 -12.16 -25.91 3.82
CA SER A 15 -13.51 -25.83 4.39
C SER A 15 -14.58 -25.48 3.36
N LEU A 16 -14.21 -24.72 2.32
CA LEU A 16 -15.12 -24.32 1.25
C LEU A 16 -15.18 -25.34 0.10
N ALA A 17 -14.21 -26.23 -0.01
CA ALA A 17 -14.11 -27.18 -1.11
C ALA A 17 -15.39 -27.96 -1.40
N PRO A 18 -16.19 -28.42 -0.40
CA PRO A 18 -17.45 -29.09 -0.65
C PRO A 18 -18.53 -28.27 -1.34
N PHE A 19 -18.39 -26.92 -1.29
CA PHE A 19 -19.39 -25.97 -1.80
C PHE A 19 -18.96 -25.27 -3.08
N ILE A 20 -17.79 -25.62 -3.59
CA ILE A 20 -17.16 -24.95 -4.73
C ILE A 20 -17.08 -25.93 -5.89
N GLU A 21 -17.65 -25.58 -7.04
CA GLU A 21 -17.45 -26.30 -8.26
C GLU A 21 -16.00 -26.14 -8.76
N LYS A 22 -15.50 -27.18 -9.42
CA LYS A 22 -14.12 -27.17 -9.93
C LYS A 22 -13.95 -26.09 -10.99
N GLY A 23 -13.14 -25.08 -10.68
CA GLY A 23 -12.85 -23.95 -11.58
C GLY A 23 -13.46 -22.61 -11.17
N ASP A 24 -14.34 -22.60 -10.16
CA ASP A 24 -14.89 -21.34 -9.66
C ASP A 24 -13.84 -20.49 -8.93
N PRO A 25 -13.84 -19.17 -9.12
CA PRO A 25 -12.96 -18.30 -8.39
C PRO A 25 -13.38 -18.23 -6.92
N ARG A 26 -12.56 -18.72 -6.04
CA ARG A 26 -12.85 -18.93 -4.60
C ARG A 26 -13.15 -17.65 -3.81
N TYR A 27 -12.67 -16.50 -4.28
CA TYR A 27 -12.84 -15.19 -3.64
C TYR A 27 -14.19 -14.53 -3.96
N SER A 28 -15.01 -15.11 -4.85
CA SER A 28 -16.30 -14.52 -5.25
C SER A 28 -17.50 -15.05 -4.47
N PHE A 29 -17.28 -15.90 -3.46
CA PHE A 29 -18.37 -16.59 -2.78
C PHE A 29 -19.18 -15.76 -1.80
N GLY A 30 -18.86 -14.55 -1.52
CA GLY A 30 -19.62 -13.72 -0.60
C GLY A 30 -19.79 -14.32 0.79
N TYR A 31 -18.97 -15.29 1.18
CA TYR A 31 -18.95 -15.80 2.55
C TYR A 31 -18.53 -14.70 3.49
N LYS A 32 -19.32 -14.56 4.55
CA LYS A 32 -19.09 -13.59 5.59
C LYS A 32 -18.48 -14.25 6.81
N TYR A 33 -18.07 -13.44 7.74
CA TYR A 33 -17.56 -13.87 9.02
C TYR A 33 -18.56 -14.73 9.78
N TRP A 34 -18.10 -15.80 10.41
CA TRP A 34 -18.81 -16.54 11.44
C TRP A 34 -17.82 -17.07 12.47
N ASN A 35 -18.31 -17.43 13.64
CA ASN A 35 -17.46 -17.79 14.76
C ASN A 35 -16.69 -19.10 14.54
N LYS A 36 -15.48 -19.18 15.08
CA LYS A 36 -14.70 -20.40 15.16
C LYS A 36 -15.47 -21.47 15.93
N GLY A 37 -15.72 -22.58 15.29
CA GLY A 37 -16.50 -23.69 15.84
C GLY A 37 -17.92 -23.78 15.29
N ASP A 38 -18.40 -22.78 14.57
CA ASP A 38 -19.64 -22.91 13.82
C ASP A 38 -19.45 -23.86 12.62
N SER A 39 -20.45 -24.66 12.34
CA SER A 39 -20.44 -25.48 11.13
C SER A 39 -20.52 -24.59 9.90
N ILE A 40 -19.74 -24.94 8.87
CA ILE A 40 -19.79 -24.26 7.57
C ILE A 40 -21.17 -24.32 6.91
N SER A 41 -21.98 -25.31 7.31
CA SER A 41 -23.37 -25.47 6.90
C SER A 41 -24.35 -24.59 7.68
N SER A 42 -23.89 -23.89 8.73
CA SER A 42 -24.77 -22.99 9.47
C SER A 42 -25.04 -21.73 8.66
N VAL A 43 -26.29 -21.27 8.73
CA VAL A 43 -26.69 -20.01 8.07
C VAL A 43 -25.98 -18.84 8.76
N TYR A 44 -25.43 -17.93 7.97
CA TYR A 44 -24.83 -16.71 8.49
C TYR A 44 -25.83 -15.90 9.31
N ASP A 45 -25.44 -15.55 10.53
CA ASP A 45 -26.22 -14.72 11.44
C ASP A 45 -25.37 -13.51 11.86
N PHE A 46 -25.76 -12.33 11.42
CA PHE A 46 -25.04 -11.09 11.71
C PHE A 46 -24.96 -10.81 13.23
N SER A 47 -26.01 -11.11 13.99
CA SER A 47 -25.99 -10.89 15.44
C SER A 47 -24.98 -11.76 16.17
N LYS A 48 -24.75 -12.97 15.67
CA LYS A 48 -23.67 -13.84 16.18
C LYS A 48 -22.30 -13.30 15.76
N ALA A 49 -22.15 -12.94 14.49
CA ALA A 49 -20.90 -12.35 13.98
C ALA A 49 -20.51 -11.09 14.76
N GLU A 50 -21.47 -10.20 15.03
CA GLU A 50 -21.24 -8.98 15.81
C GLU A 50 -20.75 -9.27 17.23
N LYS A 51 -21.34 -10.25 17.91
CA LYS A 51 -20.88 -10.67 19.24
C LYS A 51 -19.46 -11.21 19.20
N CYS A 52 -19.12 -12.00 18.19
CA CYS A 52 -17.78 -12.51 18.00
C CYS A 52 -16.77 -11.39 17.74
N LEU A 53 -17.12 -10.42 16.91
CA LEU A 53 -16.28 -9.25 16.63
C LEU A 53 -15.94 -8.46 17.91
N VAL A 54 -16.94 -8.28 18.77
CA VAL A 54 -16.73 -7.60 20.06
C VAL A 54 -15.76 -8.40 20.94
N ALA A 55 -15.96 -9.72 21.01
CA ALA A 55 -15.07 -10.60 21.77
C ALA A 55 -13.64 -10.58 21.21
N ASP A 56 -13.49 -10.73 19.91
CA ASP A 56 -12.18 -10.71 19.24
C ASP A 56 -11.46 -9.37 19.39
N ALA A 57 -12.21 -8.25 19.37
CA ALA A 57 -11.62 -6.93 19.61
C ALA A 57 -11.13 -6.77 21.06
N LYS A 58 -11.89 -7.26 22.02
CA LYS A 58 -11.49 -7.23 23.44
C LYS A 58 -10.29 -8.14 23.71
N ASP A 59 -10.30 -9.32 23.15
CA ASP A 59 -9.18 -10.26 23.25
C ASP A 59 -7.91 -9.67 22.66
N PHE A 60 -8.00 -9.04 21.47
CA PHE A 60 -6.86 -8.36 20.87
C PHE A 60 -6.30 -7.26 21.78
N LEU A 61 -7.17 -6.42 22.34
CA LEU A 61 -6.75 -5.34 23.25
C LEU A 61 -6.13 -5.91 24.54
N SER A 62 -6.70 -6.95 25.11
CA SER A 62 -6.15 -7.65 26.27
C SER A 62 -4.75 -8.20 26.01
N ASP A 63 -4.57 -8.87 24.87
CA ASP A 63 -3.26 -9.40 24.46
C ASP A 63 -2.21 -8.27 24.30
N LYS A 64 -2.62 -7.11 23.78
CA LYS A 64 -1.69 -5.98 23.60
C LYS A 64 -1.39 -5.28 24.93
N ALA A 65 -2.36 -5.17 25.84
CA ALA A 65 -2.13 -4.67 27.19
C ALA A 65 -1.15 -5.57 27.96
N ASN A 66 -1.32 -6.88 27.87
CA ASN A 66 -0.39 -7.85 28.45
C ASN A 66 1.02 -7.70 27.87
N LEU A 67 1.14 -7.56 26.54
CA LEU A 67 2.42 -7.36 25.87
C LEU A 67 3.13 -6.09 26.37
N PHE A 68 2.40 -4.99 26.53
CA PHE A 68 2.97 -3.75 27.08
C PHE A 68 3.43 -3.95 28.54
N SER A 69 2.61 -4.58 29.37
CA SER A 69 2.97 -4.86 30.78
C SER A 69 4.21 -5.75 30.91
N GLU A 70 4.38 -6.73 30.02
CA GLU A 70 5.59 -7.56 29.98
C GLU A 70 6.82 -6.77 29.51
N ALA A 71 6.65 -5.94 28.48
CA ALA A 71 7.75 -5.13 27.96
C ALA A 71 8.23 -4.09 28.98
N GLU A 72 7.34 -3.47 29.74
CA GLU A 72 7.68 -2.52 30.81
C GLU A 72 8.58 -3.14 31.87
N LYS A 73 8.36 -4.41 32.22
CA LYS A 73 9.21 -5.12 33.21
C LYS A 73 10.65 -5.30 32.74
N CYS A 74 10.88 -5.26 31.44
CA CYS A 74 12.20 -5.46 30.83
C CYS A 74 12.96 -4.16 30.58
N LEU A 75 12.33 -3.00 30.77
CA LEU A 75 12.90 -1.71 30.41
C LEU A 75 13.33 -0.90 31.66
N PRO A 76 14.49 -0.20 31.62
CA PRO A 76 15.10 0.39 32.80
C PRO A 76 14.48 1.71 33.28
N ALA A 77 13.46 2.25 32.61
CA ALA A 77 12.81 3.52 32.98
C ALA A 77 11.37 3.51 32.51
N GLU A 78 10.56 4.49 32.89
CA GLU A 78 9.18 4.62 32.42
C GLU A 78 9.14 4.87 30.89
N PRO A 79 9.06 3.83 30.04
CA PRO A 79 9.11 3.97 28.61
C PRO A 79 7.73 4.32 28.06
N VAL A 80 7.68 5.15 27.04
CA VAL A 80 6.49 5.24 26.20
C VAL A 80 6.53 4.08 25.20
N LEU A 81 5.76 3.04 25.50
CA LEU A 81 5.65 1.89 24.61
C LEU A 81 4.62 2.18 23.53
N SER A 82 5.01 1.95 22.29
CA SER A 82 4.14 2.09 21.13
C SER A 82 4.22 0.85 20.26
N LEU A 83 3.06 0.35 19.86
CA LEU A 83 2.94 -0.71 18.87
C LEU A 83 2.38 -0.10 17.59
N VAL A 84 3.13 -0.22 16.49
CA VAL A 84 2.64 0.18 15.18
C VAL A 84 1.82 -0.97 14.59
N VAL A 85 0.54 -0.70 14.35
CA VAL A 85 -0.37 -1.63 13.66
C VAL A 85 -0.71 -1.01 12.31
N THR A 86 -0.29 -1.66 11.25
CA THR A 86 -0.64 -1.26 9.88
C THR A 86 -1.89 -2.00 9.45
N LEU A 87 -2.92 -1.25 9.09
CA LEU A 87 -4.19 -1.75 8.56
C LEU A 87 -4.39 -1.24 7.15
N GLU A 88 -4.44 -2.15 6.21
CA GLU A 88 -4.93 -1.85 4.88
C GLU A 88 -6.44 -2.10 4.83
N LEU A 89 -7.22 -1.04 5.00
CA LEU A 89 -8.68 -1.15 5.16
C LEU A 89 -9.37 -1.76 3.94
N GLY A 90 -8.83 -1.55 2.75
CA GLY A 90 -9.33 -2.15 1.52
C GLY A 90 -9.18 -3.67 1.52
N GLU A 91 -8.01 -4.18 1.87
CA GLU A 91 -7.76 -5.62 1.97
C GLU A 91 -8.51 -6.23 3.15
N LEU A 92 -8.59 -5.53 4.28
CA LEU A 92 -9.36 -5.99 5.42
C LEU A 92 -10.83 -6.21 5.04
N ARG A 93 -11.46 -5.23 4.37
CA ARG A 93 -12.84 -5.34 3.92
C ARG A 93 -13.04 -6.43 2.86
N LYS A 94 -12.09 -6.61 1.96
CA LYS A 94 -12.14 -7.61 0.89
C LYS A 94 -12.13 -9.03 1.45
N LYS A 95 -11.27 -9.27 2.44
CA LYS A 95 -11.09 -10.58 3.06
C LYS A 95 -12.08 -10.84 4.19
N TRP A 96 -12.55 -9.82 4.85
CA TRP A 96 -13.41 -9.88 6.02
C TRP A 96 -14.47 -8.78 5.97
N ALA A 97 -15.69 -9.13 5.61
CA ALA A 97 -16.77 -8.16 5.38
C ALA A 97 -17.03 -7.26 6.60
N GLU A 98 -16.95 -7.81 7.80
CA GLU A 98 -17.19 -7.14 9.08
C GLU A 98 -15.92 -6.54 9.70
N GLY A 99 -14.77 -6.64 9.03
CA GLY A 99 -13.49 -6.19 9.58
C GLY A 99 -13.44 -4.73 10.01
N LEU A 100 -14.19 -3.87 9.34
CA LEU A 100 -14.31 -2.45 9.75
C LEU A 100 -15.05 -2.29 11.08
N LEU A 101 -16.03 -3.12 11.37
CA LEU A 101 -16.73 -3.14 12.67
C LEU A 101 -15.80 -3.63 13.78
N TRP A 102 -14.90 -4.55 13.49
CA TRP A 102 -13.85 -4.95 14.43
C TRP A 102 -12.94 -3.76 14.76
N VAL A 103 -12.49 -3.00 13.75
CA VAL A 103 -11.69 -1.78 13.96
C VAL A 103 -12.44 -0.76 14.83
N GLU A 104 -13.74 -0.53 14.56
CA GLU A 104 -14.58 0.34 15.38
C GLU A 104 -14.59 -0.12 16.84
N ASN A 105 -14.74 -1.42 17.08
CA ASN A 105 -14.74 -1.97 18.43
C ASN A 105 -13.39 -1.85 19.13
N LEU A 106 -12.26 -1.89 18.41
CA LEU A 106 -10.96 -1.57 19.00
C LEU A 106 -10.95 -0.15 19.60
N PHE A 107 -11.39 0.85 18.84
CA PHE A 107 -11.48 2.23 19.34
C PHE A 107 -12.46 2.36 20.51
N ARG A 108 -13.59 1.67 20.44
CA ARG A 108 -14.63 1.73 21.46
C ARG A 108 -14.16 1.19 22.81
N PHE A 109 -13.43 0.08 22.80
CA PHE A 109 -13.02 -0.62 24.04
C PHE A 109 -11.60 -0.34 24.49
N ALA A 110 -10.78 0.37 23.72
CA ALA A 110 -9.37 0.62 24.04
C ALA A 110 -9.15 1.18 25.44
N LYS A 111 -10.01 2.09 25.88
CA LYS A 111 -9.93 2.72 27.21
C LYS A 111 -10.12 1.72 28.36
N GLU A 112 -10.87 0.64 28.15
CA GLU A 112 -11.08 -0.41 29.17
C GLU A 112 -9.77 -1.17 29.46
N TYR A 113 -8.82 -1.15 28.51
CA TYR A 113 -7.51 -1.81 28.57
C TYR A 113 -6.34 -0.83 28.74
N GLU A 114 -6.62 0.42 29.09
CA GLU A 114 -5.62 1.47 29.24
C GLU A 114 -4.77 1.73 27.96
N ILE A 115 -5.32 1.37 26.82
CA ILE A 115 -4.69 1.59 25.50
C ILE A 115 -5.22 2.89 24.90
N SER A 116 -4.32 3.73 24.40
CA SER A 116 -4.63 4.92 23.63
C SER A 116 -4.15 4.81 22.19
N PHE A 117 -4.97 5.20 21.26
CA PHE A 117 -4.58 5.31 19.85
C PHE A 117 -3.92 6.66 19.58
N ALA A 118 -2.83 6.65 18.84
CA ALA A 118 -2.13 7.86 18.44
C ALA A 118 -1.59 7.71 17.02
N ASN A 119 -1.40 8.82 16.33
CA ASN A 119 -0.62 8.82 15.09
C ASN A 119 0.86 9.06 15.38
N ALA A 120 1.73 8.59 14.47
CA ALA A 120 3.18 8.69 14.65
C ALA A 120 3.65 10.13 14.87
N LYS A 121 3.09 11.11 14.15
CA LYS A 121 3.46 12.51 14.30
C LYS A 121 3.19 13.02 15.71
N SER A 122 2.00 12.76 16.25
CA SER A 122 1.64 13.23 17.59
C SER A 122 2.50 12.59 18.69
N LEU A 123 3.01 11.38 18.47
CA LEU A 123 3.96 10.75 19.38
C LEU A 123 5.33 11.40 19.32
N ILE A 124 5.83 11.66 18.11
CA ILE A 124 7.13 12.32 17.88
C ILE A 124 7.12 13.73 18.48
N ASP A 125 6.06 14.50 18.23
CA ASP A 125 5.95 15.90 18.70
C ASP A 125 5.90 16.00 20.24
N LYS A 126 5.52 14.93 20.94
CA LYS A 126 5.46 14.89 22.40
C LYS A 126 6.76 14.43 23.08
N GLN A 127 7.73 13.94 22.31
CA GLN A 127 8.96 13.41 22.87
C GLN A 127 10.09 14.45 22.83
N TYR A 128 10.74 14.68 23.97
CA TYR A 128 11.90 15.59 24.08
C TYR A 128 13.17 15.03 23.44
N SER A 129 13.30 13.72 23.39
CA SER A 129 14.41 13.05 22.71
C SER A 129 13.94 11.76 22.06
N LEU A 130 14.45 11.51 20.87
CA LEU A 130 14.20 10.29 20.12
C LEU A 130 15.46 9.42 20.10
N GLN A 131 15.29 8.14 20.33
CA GLN A 131 16.37 7.18 20.16
C GLN A 131 16.73 7.08 18.67
N ARG A 132 18.02 7.21 18.36
CA ARG A 132 18.54 6.93 17.02
C ARG A 132 18.91 5.46 16.91
N ILE A 133 18.38 4.81 15.91
CA ILE A 133 18.70 3.43 15.59
C ILE A 133 19.25 3.34 14.17
N HIS A 134 20.12 2.37 13.96
CA HIS A 134 20.55 1.94 12.63
C HIS A 134 19.85 0.61 12.33
N PRO A 135 18.72 0.62 11.62
CA PRO A 135 18.04 -0.63 11.32
C PRO A 135 18.91 -1.47 10.39
N TYR A 136 18.81 -2.78 10.54
CA TYR A 136 19.36 -3.70 9.57
C TYR A 136 18.67 -3.50 8.23
N TYR A 137 19.42 -3.72 7.13
CA TYR A 137 18.82 -3.69 5.80
C TYR A 137 17.70 -4.72 5.71
N GLY A 138 16.56 -4.29 5.18
CA GLY A 138 15.41 -5.18 5.04
C GLY A 138 14.31 -4.55 4.19
N SER A 139 13.43 -5.39 3.69
CA SER A 139 12.22 -5.01 2.97
C SER A 139 11.05 -5.88 3.41
N SER A 140 9.85 -5.57 2.93
CA SER A 140 8.64 -6.36 3.19
C SER A 140 8.50 -7.59 2.28
N SER A 141 9.49 -7.88 1.43
CA SER A 141 9.52 -9.09 0.61
C SER A 141 9.88 -10.33 1.44
N ASP A 142 9.62 -11.53 0.92
CA ASP A 142 9.76 -12.80 1.65
C ASP A 142 11.17 -13.02 2.21
N LEU A 143 12.21 -12.74 1.41
CA LEU A 143 13.61 -12.82 1.84
C LEU A 143 14.13 -11.54 2.51
N GLY A 144 13.34 -10.47 2.50
CA GLY A 144 13.68 -9.20 3.12
C GLY A 144 14.65 -8.31 2.34
N TYR A 145 14.91 -8.59 1.08
CA TYR A 145 15.91 -7.88 0.27
C TYR A 145 15.35 -7.15 -0.95
N GLY A 146 14.03 -7.05 -1.07
CA GLY A 146 13.37 -6.38 -2.21
C GLY A 146 13.40 -7.19 -3.50
N GLU A 147 13.54 -8.49 -3.39
CA GLU A 147 13.64 -9.44 -4.52
C GLU A 147 12.41 -9.40 -5.42
N ASN A 148 11.24 -9.08 -4.91
CA ASN A 148 10.03 -8.89 -5.69
C ASN A 148 10.09 -7.70 -6.67
N LEU A 149 11.01 -6.76 -6.45
CA LEU A 149 11.25 -5.64 -7.37
C LEU A 149 12.36 -5.92 -8.39
N LEU A 150 13.17 -6.95 -8.16
CA LEU A 150 14.36 -7.26 -8.95
C LEU A 150 14.43 -8.75 -9.31
N SER A 151 13.30 -9.40 -9.46
CA SER A 151 13.23 -10.79 -9.89
C SER A 151 13.63 -10.95 -11.37
N SER A 152 13.88 -12.18 -11.80
CA SER A 152 14.17 -12.48 -13.21
C SER A 152 13.02 -12.07 -14.14
N LYS A 153 11.79 -11.97 -13.64
CA LYS A 153 10.61 -11.60 -14.41
C LYS A 153 10.51 -10.09 -14.68
N ASN A 154 10.98 -9.24 -13.75
CA ASN A 154 10.71 -7.79 -13.77
C ASN A 154 11.96 -6.89 -13.75
N ASN A 155 13.17 -7.42 -13.54
CA ASN A 155 14.40 -6.63 -13.42
C ASN A 155 14.69 -5.76 -14.67
N TRP A 156 14.19 -6.16 -15.83
CA TRP A 156 14.33 -5.41 -17.08
C TRP A 156 13.71 -4.01 -17.01
N MET A 157 12.71 -3.79 -16.11
CA MET A 157 12.03 -2.50 -15.94
C MET A 157 12.97 -1.44 -15.40
N MET A 158 13.89 -1.81 -14.49
CA MET A 158 14.72 -0.88 -13.75
C MET A 158 15.61 0.00 -14.64
N ARG A 159 16.12 -0.55 -15.74
CA ARG A 159 16.92 0.22 -16.69
C ARG A 159 16.16 1.36 -17.36
N TYR A 160 14.87 1.15 -17.63
CA TYR A 160 13.99 2.18 -18.22
C TYR A 160 13.62 3.25 -17.20
N VAL A 161 13.24 2.82 -16.00
CA VAL A 161 12.94 3.74 -14.89
C VAL A 161 14.15 4.63 -14.59
N ARG A 162 15.33 4.02 -14.44
CA ARG A 162 16.56 4.76 -14.18
C ARG A 162 16.85 5.78 -15.28
N LYS A 163 16.76 5.37 -16.55
CA LYS A 163 17.03 6.26 -17.69
C LYS A 163 16.01 7.39 -17.79
N ALA A 164 14.73 7.11 -17.54
CA ALA A 164 13.69 8.13 -17.50
C ALA A 164 13.90 9.12 -16.34
N SER A 165 14.32 8.62 -15.17
CA SER A 165 14.65 9.48 -14.01
C SER A 165 15.82 10.43 -14.31
N GLU A 166 16.92 9.91 -14.88
CA GLU A 166 18.07 10.73 -15.30
C GLU A 166 17.65 11.82 -16.31
N ARG A 167 16.80 11.46 -17.28
CA ARG A 167 16.26 12.39 -18.27
C ARG A 167 15.35 13.45 -17.64
N MET A 168 14.52 13.08 -16.64
CA MET A 168 13.64 14.04 -15.99
C MET A 168 14.43 15.07 -15.17
N VAL A 169 15.49 14.63 -14.48
CA VAL A 169 16.43 15.53 -13.79
C VAL A 169 17.07 16.50 -14.80
N ASP A 170 17.61 15.99 -15.90
CA ASP A 170 18.18 16.83 -16.98
C ASP A 170 17.18 17.83 -17.55
N LEU A 171 15.91 17.43 -17.75
CA LEU A 171 14.85 18.34 -18.18
C LEU A 171 14.57 19.43 -17.14
N SER A 172 14.48 19.07 -15.86
CA SER A 172 14.18 20.04 -14.80
C SER A 172 15.31 21.06 -14.60
N GLU A 173 16.56 20.64 -14.79
CA GLU A 173 17.73 21.54 -14.75
C GLU A 173 17.83 22.44 -15.98
N ARG A 174 17.43 21.91 -17.14
CA ARG A 174 17.45 22.64 -18.42
C ARG A 174 16.34 23.66 -18.54
N PHE A 175 15.22 23.43 -17.86
CA PHE A 175 14.02 24.26 -17.87
C PHE A 175 13.59 24.67 -16.44
N PRO A 176 14.39 25.44 -15.72
CA PRO A 176 14.17 25.67 -14.28
C PRO A 176 12.89 26.48 -13.97
N ASP A 177 12.50 27.37 -14.88
CA ASP A 177 11.40 28.34 -14.66
C ASP A 177 10.44 28.47 -15.84
N ASP A 178 10.28 27.43 -16.62
CA ASP A 178 9.37 27.45 -17.76
C ASP A 178 7.90 27.53 -17.32
N THR A 179 7.10 28.16 -18.18
CA THR A 179 5.67 28.38 -17.98
C THR A 179 4.87 27.95 -19.21
N GLY A 180 3.54 27.99 -19.11
CA GLY A 180 2.65 27.68 -20.23
C GLY A 180 2.77 26.25 -20.71
N LEU A 181 2.86 26.05 -22.02
CA LEU A 181 2.85 24.73 -22.67
C LEU A 181 4.03 23.86 -22.25
N LYS A 182 5.22 24.43 -22.08
CA LYS A 182 6.38 23.66 -21.64
C LYS A 182 6.24 23.17 -20.21
N ALA A 183 5.76 24.01 -19.28
CA ALA A 183 5.51 23.58 -17.91
C ALA A 183 4.47 22.45 -17.86
N ARG A 184 3.42 22.51 -18.67
CA ARG A 184 2.44 21.43 -18.79
C ARG A 184 3.09 20.12 -19.22
N LEU A 185 3.94 20.17 -20.27
CA LEU A 185 4.69 19.00 -20.74
C LEU A 185 5.62 18.44 -19.68
N LEU A 186 6.37 19.29 -18.99
CA LEU A 186 7.28 18.90 -17.93
C LEU A 186 6.52 18.24 -16.75
N ASN A 187 5.38 18.81 -16.36
CA ASN A 187 4.53 18.22 -15.34
C ASN A 187 3.96 16.88 -15.78
N LEU A 188 3.49 16.76 -17.03
CA LEU A 188 3.02 15.49 -17.58
C LEU A 188 4.13 14.44 -17.59
N GLY A 189 5.33 14.80 -18.05
CA GLY A 189 6.49 13.90 -18.01
C GLY A 189 6.81 13.42 -16.59
N SER A 190 6.69 14.31 -15.60
CA SER A 190 6.85 13.95 -14.19
C SER A 190 5.80 12.95 -13.72
N ILE A 191 4.53 13.12 -14.13
CA ILE A 191 3.43 12.20 -13.81
C ILE A 191 3.69 10.83 -14.44
N GLU A 192 4.06 10.79 -15.73
CA GLU A 192 4.34 9.54 -16.42
C GLU A 192 5.53 8.79 -15.81
N LEU A 193 6.58 9.51 -15.43
CA LEU A 193 7.71 8.93 -14.71
C LEU A 193 7.26 8.32 -13.37
N MET A 194 6.48 9.05 -12.57
CA MET A 194 6.00 8.55 -11.28
C MET A 194 5.09 7.32 -11.46
N MET A 195 4.25 7.31 -12.48
CA MET A 195 3.44 6.14 -12.81
C MET A 195 4.31 4.94 -13.19
N ALA A 196 5.37 5.15 -13.98
CA ALA A 196 6.31 4.09 -14.33
C ALA A 196 7.11 3.59 -13.10
N GLN A 197 7.40 4.45 -12.14
CA GLN A 197 8.11 4.11 -10.90
C GLN A 197 7.27 3.33 -9.89
N SER A 198 5.97 3.15 -10.13
CA SER A 198 5.12 2.39 -9.20
C SER A 198 5.65 0.96 -9.03
N SER A 199 5.99 0.60 -7.81
CA SER A 199 6.42 -0.76 -7.45
C SER A 199 5.31 -1.81 -7.66
N GLY A 200 4.08 -1.37 -7.74
CA GLY A 200 2.92 -2.25 -8.02
C GLY A 200 3.06 -3.00 -9.34
N TRP A 201 3.62 -2.40 -10.38
CA TRP A 201 3.82 -3.08 -11.67
C TRP A 201 4.81 -4.24 -11.54
N ALA A 202 5.95 -3.99 -10.88
CA ALA A 202 6.97 -5.02 -10.66
C ALA A 202 6.43 -6.19 -9.83
N ARG A 203 5.66 -5.87 -8.78
CA ARG A 203 5.02 -6.86 -7.92
C ARG A 203 4.00 -7.69 -8.68
N MET A 204 3.10 -7.07 -9.44
CA MET A 204 2.10 -7.79 -10.24
C MET A 204 2.76 -8.79 -11.21
N ILE A 205 3.89 -8.40 -11.83
CA ILE A 205 4.64 -9.29 -12.73
C ILE A 205 5.29 -10.44 -11.94
N ASP A 206 5.83 -10.17 -10.78
CA ASP A 206 6.47 -11.18 -9.95
C ASP A 206 5.49 -12.23 -9.42
N GLU A 207 4.36 -11.77 -8.92
CA GLU A 207 3.29 -12.59 -8.32
C GLU A 207 2.38 -13.25 -9.37
N ASP A 208 2.58 -13.02 -10.67
CA ASP A 208 1.71 -13.46 -11.76
C ASP A 208 0.25 -12.95 -11.63
N ASP A 209 0.07 -11.78 -10.99
CA ASP A 209 -1.23 -11.10 -10.86
C ASP A 209 -1.42 -10.11 -12.01
N ALA A 210 -2.08 -10.54 -13.08
CA ALA A 210 -2.27 -9.78 -14.31
C ALA A 210 -0.97 -9.18 -14.91
N PRO A 211 0.09 -9.98 -15.12
CA PRO A 211 1.42 -9.49 -15.51
C PRO A 211 1.40 -8.74 -16.85
N GLU A 212 0.60 -9.17 -17.82
CA GLU A 212 0.46 -8.52 -19.13
C GLU A 212 -0.11 -7.10 -19.01
N TYR A 213 -1.08 -6.91 -18.12
CA TYR A 213 -1.62 -5.58 -17.85
C TYR A 213 -0.56 -4.67 -17.22
N ALA A 214 0.17 -5.16 -16.22
CA ALA A 214 1.22 -4.41 -15.56
C ALA A 214 2.33 -4.00 -16.56
N GLU A 215 2.76 -4.95 -17.38
CA GLU A 215 3.75 -4.71 -18.42
C GLU A 215 3.28 -3.67 -19.46
N MET A 216 2.04 -3.80 -19.92
CA MET A 216 1.42 -2.85 -20.86
C MET A 216 1.38 -1.44 -20.25
N ARG A 217 0.93 -1.28 -19.01
CA ARG A 217 0.82 0.02 -18.34
C ARG A 217 2.18 0.66 -18.10
N PHE A 218 3.15 -0.14 -17.63
CA PHE A 218 4.52 0.32 -17.49
C PHE A 218 5.12 0.83 -18.80
N LYS A 219 5.02 0.02 -19.86
CA LYS A 219 5.53 0.39 -21.19
C LYS A 219 4.86 1.65 -21.73
N GLN A 220 3.55 1.79 -21.51
CA GLN A 220 2.81 2.98 -21.92
C GLN A 220 3.36 4.23 -21.25
N SER A 221 3.51 4.23 -19.92
CA SER A 221 4.05 5.39 -19.19
C SER A 221 5.48 5.75 -19.61
N ILE A 222 6.35 4.76 -19.84
CA ILE A 222 7.70 4.99 -20.37
C ILE A 222 7.67 5.58 -21.78
N ASN A 223 6.77 5.11 -22.64
CA ASN A 223 6.62 5.64 -24.00
C ASN A 223 6.08 7.08 -23.97
N ASP A 224 5.06 7.34 -23.15
CA ASP A 224 4.47 8.69 -23.03
C ASP A 224 5.49 9.68 -22.44
N PHE A 225 6.28 9.27 -21.45
CA PHE A 225 7.44 10.05 -20.99
C PHE A 225 8.45 10.33 -22.11
N THR A 226 8.74 9.33 -22.92
CA THR A 226 9.70 9.49 -24.03
C THR A 226 9.20 10.47 -25.07
N VAL A 227 7.92 10.44 -25.41
CA VAL A 227 7.29 11.43 -26.32
C VAL A 227 7.39 12.85 -25.73
N VAL A 228 7.18 13.03 -24.44
CA VAL A 228 7.39 14.32 -23.77
C VAL A 228 8.84 14.79 -23.90
N PHE A 229 9.79 13.89 -23.61
CA PHE A 229 11.22 14.20 -23.70
C PHE A 229 11.62 14.64 -25.11
N ASP A 230 11.19 13.91 -26.13
CA ASP A 230 11.50 14.19 -27.53
C ASP A 230 10.80 15.49 -28.02
N ALA A 231 9.55 15.74 -27.59
CA ALA A 231 8.83 16.96 -27.90
C ALA A 231 9.52 18.21 -27.35
N LEU A 232 10.07 18.15 -26.14
CA LEU A 232 10.87 19.24 -25.56
C LEU A 232 12.20 19.44 -26.27
N GLY A 233 12.78 18.39 -26.81
CA GLY A 233 14.00 18.43 -27.61
C GLY A 233 13.78 19.03 -29.02
N SER A 234 12.73 18.59 -29.71
CA SER A 234 12.42 18.98 -31.09
C SER A 234 11.62 20.29 -31.23
N LYS A 235 11.11 20.82 -30.10
CA LYS A 235 10.20 21.98 -30.04
C LYS A 235 8.89 21.80 -30.80
N THR A 236 8.50 20.55 -31.10
CA THR A 236 7.27 20.21 -31.77
C THR A 236 6.32 19.53 -30.80
N VAL A 237 5.23 20.17 -30.46
CA VAL A 237 4.25 19.67 -29.50
C VAL A 237 2.87 19.65 -30.11
N SER A 238 2.22 18.50 -30.09
CA SER A 238 0.78 18.42 -30.35
C SER A 238 0.02 18.75 -29.06
N THR A 239 -0.65 19.91 -29.07
CA THR A 239 -1.49 20.34 -27.94
C THR A 239 -2.70 19.42 -27.74
N GLU A 240 -3.20 18.82 -28.82
CA GLU A 240 -4.30 17.86 -28.77
C GLU A 240 -3.86 16.58 -28.04
N TRP A 241 -2.70 16.03 -28.39
CA TRP A 241 -2.13 14.86 -27.72
C TRP A 241 -1.88 15.14 -26.25
N LEU A 242 -1.28 16.29 -25.92
CA LEU A 242 -1.01 16.70 -24.55
C LEU A 242 -2.31 16.74 -23.73
N THR A 243 -3.33 17.44 -24.22
CA THR A 243 -4.61 17.57 -23.53
C THR A 243 -5.32 16.22 -23.36
N LYS A 244 -5.23 15.34 -24.36
CA LYS A 244 -5.77 13.99 -24.30
C LYS A 244 -5.10 13.18 -23.19
N LEU A 245 -3.78 13.26 -23.06
CA LEU A 245 -3.03 12.50 -22.06
C LEU A 245 -3.23 13.06 -20.64
N GLU A 246 -3.25 14.39 -20.49
CA GLU A 246 -3.59 15.04 -19.22
C GLU A 246 -4.99 14.63 -18.71
N ASN A 247 -5.96 14.53 -19.61
CA ASN A 247 -7.31 14.08 -19.27
C ASN A 247 -7.37 12.59 -18.92
N ALA A 248 -6.53 11.77 -19.54
CA ALA A 248 -6.47 10.33 -19.26
C ALA A 248 -5.76 10.02 -17.92
N HIS A 249 -4.78 10.85 -17.53
CA HIS A 249 -3.94 10.63 -16.35
C HIS A 249 -4.11 11.76 -15.32
N GLN A 250 -5.32 11.96 -14.84
CA GLN A 250 -5.68 12.97 -13.82
C GLN A 250 -5.22 12.57 -12.42
N ILE A 251 -3.99 12.12 -12.30
CA ILE A 251 -3.32 11.80 -11.04
C ILE A 251 -2.33 12.92 -10.70
N PHE A 252 -2.18 13.26 -9.46
CA PHE A 252 -1.30 14.34 -9.00
C PHE A 252 -1.57 15.71 -9.66
N PRO A 253 -2.77 16.27 -9.52
CA PRO A 253 -3.13 17.55 -10.19
C PRO A 253 -2.28 18.75 -9.74
N TRP A 254 -1.56 18.59 -8.62
CA TRP A 254 -0.61 19.59 -8.08
C TRP A 254 0.84 19.32 -8.48
N MET A 255 1.10 18.45 -9.46
CA MET A 255 2.45 18.11 -9.88
C MET A 255 3.25 19.34 -10.27
N ASN A 256 4.46 19.42 -9.77
CA ASN A 256 5.43 20.43 -10.12
C ASN A 256 6.76 19.75 -10.46
N TYR A 257 7.14 19.74 -11.72
CA TYR A 257 8.36 19.13 -12.23
C TYR A 257 9.64 19.62 -11.57
N LYS A 258 9.61 20.81 -10.92
CA LYS A 258 10.76 21.40 -10.23
C LYS A 258 11.24 20.56 -9.05
N ILE A 259 10.42 19.63 -8.54
CA ILE A 259 10.84 18.67 -7.51
C ILE A 259 12.02 17.80 -7.93
N PHE A 260 12.26 17.65 -9.23
CA PHE A 260 13.40 16.91 -9.77
C PHE A 260 14.67 17.77 -9.93
N ASN A 261 14.62 19.05 -9.62
CA ASN A 261 15.78 19.93 -9.73
C ASN A 261 16.63 19.83 -8.46
N HIS A 262 17.89 19.41 -8.60
CA HIS A 262 18.83 19.27 -7.47
C HIS A 262 19.36 20.62 -6.93
N LYS A 263 19.08 21.73 -7.60
CA LYS A 263 19.60 23.05 -7.25
C LYS A 263 18.63 23.95 -6.48
N THR A 264 17.45 23.42 -6.14
CA THR A 264 16.44 24.15 -5.35
C THR A 264 16.46 23.76 -3.86
#